data_71ca5d3d09699ad0e81e46921a7afb8c
#
_entry.id   71ca5d3d09699ad0e81e46921a7afb8c
#
_cell.length_a   1.000
_cell.length_b   1.000
_cell.length_c   1.000
_cell.angle_alpha   90.00
_cell.angle_beta   90.00
_cell.angle_gamma   90.00
#
_symmetry.space_group_name_H-M   'P 1'
#
loop_
_entity.id
_entity.type
_entity.pdbx_description
1 polymer ?
#
loop_
_entity_poly.entity_id
_entity_poly.type
_entity_poly.pdbx_seq_one_letter_code
_entity_poly.pdbx_strand_id
1 'polypeptide(L)'
;TLDRSSAASDVYKRQVRHSLNYVSWKRRAEVAADLKRIYQSSTADEAELRLGEFEAKWDDDYLPIGQSWRRNWPRITPFFDFPPEIRKVIYTTNAIESVNMSLRKITKNRGSFPSDEALLKLFYLALRNISKKWTMPIRDWKAALTRFTISYEDRLPQQ
;
A
#
# COMPACT_ATOMS: atom_id res chain seq x y z
N THR A 1 5.66 13.70 -9.52
CA THR A 1 5.82 13.51 -8.05
C THR A 1 4.73 12.63 -7.44
N LEU A 2 3.48 12.69 -7.89
CA LEU A 2 2.40 11.77 -7.48
C LEU A 2 2.69 10.33 -7.93
N ASP A 3 3.34 10.18 -9.07
CA ASP A 3 3.75 8.88 -9.62
C ASP A 3 4.82 8.21 -8.74
N ARG A 4 5.76 8.96 -8.18
CA ARG A 4 6.75 8.44 -7.23
C ARG A 4 6.15 7.98 -5.90
N SER A 5 5.11 8.66 -5.39
CA SER A 5 4.48 8.28 -4.11
C SER A 5 3.65 7.01 -4.24
N SER A 6 2.89 6.88 -5.33
CA SER A 6 2.16 5.66 -5.65
C SER A 6 3.12 4.48 -5.86
N ALA A 7 4.22 4.70 -6.59
CA ALA A 7 5.25 3.70 -6.81
C ALA A 7 5.94 3.28 -5.50
N ALA A 8 6.33 4.20 -4.63
CA ALA A 8 6.97 3.89 -3.35
C ALA A 8 6.03 3.11 -2.41
N SER A 9 4.75 3.49 -2.37
CA SER A 9 3.72 2.76 -1.62
C SER A 9 3.56 1.31 -2.11
N ASP A 10 3.49 1.11 -3.41
CA ASP A 10 3.40 -0.22 -4.00
C ASP A 10 4.66 -1.05 -3.76
N VAL A 11 5.83 -0.43 -3.81
CA VAL A 11 7.11 -1.10 -3.59
C VAL A 11 7.18 -1.67 -2.18
N TYR A 12 6.93 -0.86 -1.12
CA TYR A 12 7.03 -1.38 0.24
C TYR A 12 5.95 -2.42 0.56
N LYS A 13 4.71 -2.25 0.06
CA LYS A 13 3.64 -3.24 0.25
C LYS A 13 3.97 -4.58 -0.40
N ARG A 14 4.52 -4.56 -1.61
CA ARG A 14 5.01 -5.76 -2.30
C ARG A 14 6.17 -6.36 -1.56
N GLN A 15 7.10 -5.54 -1.05
CA GLN A 15 8.24 -5.98 -0.28
C GLN A 15 7.82 -6.74 0.99
N VAL A 16 6.86 -6.20 1.76
CA VAL A 16 6.30 -6.89 2.94
C VAL A 16 5.63 -8.20 2.55
N ARG A 17 4.76 -8.20 1.53
CA ARG A 17 4.07 -9.42 1.07
C ARG A 17 5.07 -10.48 0.60
N HIS A 18 6.08 -10.09 -0.16
CA HIS A 18 7.13 -10.97 -0.64
C HIS A 18 7.94 -11.56 0.52
N SER A 19 8.30 -10.74 1.50
CA SER A 19 9.01 -11.19 2.71
C SER A 19 8.24 -12.29 3.44
N LEU A 20 6.94 -12.12 3.61
CA LEU A 20 6.10 -13.09 4.33
C LEU A 20 5.90 -14.41 3.58
N ASN A 21 6.24 -14.50 2.29
CA ASN A 21 6.21 -15.77 1.56
C ASN A 21 7.35 -16.71 1.96
N TYR A 22 8.46 -16.17 2.48
CA TYR A 22 9.58 -16.98 3.00
C TYR A 22 9.33 -17.52 4.41
N VAL A 23 8.31 -17.00 5.11
CA VAL A 23 8.09 -17.24 6.52
C VAL A 23 7.04 -18.32 6.75
N SER A 24 7.36 -19.28 7.62
CA SER A 24 6.43 -20.30 8.06
C SER A 24 5.19 -19.69 8.72
N TRP A 25 4.03 -20.34 8.60
CA TRP A 25 2.77 -19.85 9.17
C TRP A 25 2.87 -19.46 10.65
N LYS A 26 3.55 -20.27 11.43
CA LYS A 26 3.68 -20.07 12.89
C LYS A 26 4.42 -18.78 13.25
N ARG A 27 5.43 -18.38 12.46
CA ARG A 27 6.27 -17.20 12.75
C ARG A 27 5.85 -15.95 11.96
N ARG A 28 4.88 -16.10 11.06
CA ARG A 28 4.46 -15.01 10.15
C ARG A 28 3.96 -13.77 10.89
N ALA A 29 3.23 -13.92 11.99
CA ALA A 29 2.72 -12.79 12.77
C ALA A 29 3.86 -11.99 13.42
N GLU A 30 4.87 -12.68 13.97
CA GLU A 30 6.02 -12.07 14.61
C GLU A 30 6.90 -11.32 13.59
N VAL A 31 7.25 -11.98 12.48
CA VAL A 31 8.00 -11.33 11.39
C VAL A 31 7.26 -10.13 10.82
N ALA A 32 5.94 -10.24 10.64
CA ALA A 32 5.12 -9.13 10.16
C ALA A 32 5.12 -7.95 11.14
N ALA A 33 5.14 -8.20 12.45
CA ALA A 33 5.22 -7.15 13.47
C ALA A 33 6.57 -6.43 13.42
N ASP A 34 7.67 -7.15 13.25
CA ASP A 34 9.00 -6.55 13.14
C ASP A 34 9.17 -5.78 11.81
N LEU A 35 8.69 -6.31 10.69
CA LEU A 35 8.65 -5.57 9.42
C LEU A 35 7.79 -4.29 9.53
N LYS A 36 6.73 -4.32 10.32
CA LYS A 36 5.88 -3.16 10.57
C LYS A 36 6.64 -2.02 11.23
N ARG A 37 7.55 -2.30 12.14
CA ARG A 37 8.41 -1.31 12.79
C ARG A 37 9.27 -0.55 11.78
N ILE A 38 9.75 -1.23 10.73
CA ILE A 38 10.57 -0.60 9.68
C ILE A 38 9.75 0.46 8.94
N TYR A 39 8.60 0.07 8.34
CA TYR A 39 7.85 1.01 7.51
C TYR A 39 6.99 2.02 8.29
N GLN A 40 6.84 1.85 9.60
CA GLN A 40 6.21 2.84 10.49
C GLN A 40 7.19 3.82 11.11
N SER A 41 8.48 3.67 10.91
CA SER A 41 9.51 4.60 11.36
C SER A 41 9.23 6.02 10.90
N SER A 42 9.63 7.00 11.68
CA SER A 42 9.38 8.42 11.40
C SER A 42 10.25 8.93 10.25
N THR A 43 11.48 8.44 10.18
CA THR A 43 12.50 8.84 9.20
C THR A 43 13.10 7.63 8.49
N ALA A 44 13.80 7.88 7.38
CA ALA A 44 14.55 6.85 6.66
C ALA A 44 15.68 6.26 7.53
N ASP A 45 16.38 7.11 8.31
CA ASP A 45 17.47 6.68 9.18
C ASP A 45 16.96 5.76 10.30
N GLU A 46 15.84 6.12 10.92
CA GLU A 46 15.21 5.24 11.91
C GLU A 46 14.77 3.92 11.27
N ALA A 47 14.20 3.96 10.07
CA ALA A 47 13.80 2.76 9.35
C ALA A 47 15.00 1.87 9.02
N GLU A 48 16.15 2.44 8.69
CA GLU A 48 17.37 1.70 8.44
C GLU A 48 17.91 1.03 9.72
N LEU A 49 17.85 1.73 10.84
CA LEU A 49 18.19 1.17 12.16
C LEU A 49 17.27 -0.05 12.47
N ARG A 50 15.95 0.12 12.26
CA ARG A 50 14.99 -0.97 12.47
C ARG A 50 15.21 -2.15 11.52
N LEU A 51 15.66 -1.89 10.30
CA LEU A 51 16.06 -2.95 9.36
C LEU A 51 17.29 -3.72 9.89
N GLY A 52 18.28 -3.02 10.44
CA GLY A 52 19.42 -3.67 11.10
C GLY A 52 19.03 -4.53 12.30
N GLU A 53 18.08 -4.05 13.15
CA GLU A 53 17.52 -4.85 14.25
C GLU A 53 16.80 -6.12 13.73
N PHE A 54 16.08 -5.95 12.61
CA PHE A 54 15.40 -7.07 11.95
C PHE A 54 16.40 -8.10 11.43
N GLU A 55 17.45 -7.66 10.75
CA GLU A 55 18.51 -8.52 10.24
C GLU A 55 19.20 -9.29 11.39
N ALA A 56 19.56 -8.59 12.47
CA ALA A 56 20.19 -9.21 13.63
C ALA A 56 19.33 -10.30 14.30
N LYS A 57 18.00 -10.18 14.20
CA LYS A 57 17.07 -11.15 14.79
C LYS A 57 16.73 -12.31 13.86
N TRP A 58 16.68 -12.05 12.53
CA TRP A 58 16.04 -12.96 11.59
C TRP A 58 16.95 -13.53 10.51
N ASP A 59 18.16 -13.00 10.32
CA ASP A 59 19.03 -13.43 9.22
C ASP A 59 19.48 -14.88 9.32
N ASP A 60 19.58 -15.43 10.53
CA ASP A 60 19.90 -16.86 10.71
C ASP A 60 18.80 -17.75 10.12
N ASP A 61 17.53 -17.34 10.20
CA ASP A 61 16.38 -18.10 9.71
C ASP A 61 15.92 -17.66 8.31
N TYR A 62 16.02 -16.37 8.01
CA TYR A 62 15.37 -15.74 6.84
C TYR A 62 16.26 -14.69 6.15
N LEU A 63 17.53 -14.97 5.97
CA LEU A 63 18.52 -14.10 5.30
C LEU A 63 18.01 -13.44 4.00
N PRO A 64 17.24 -14.11 3.10
CA PRO A 64 16.76 -13.50 1.86
C PRO A 64 15.86 -12.28 2.09
N ILE A 65 15.23 -12.15 3.26
CA ILE A 65 14.35 -11.02 3.57
C ILE A 65 15.19 -9.77 3.75
N GLY A 66 16.18 -9.77 4.66
CA GLY A 66 17.08 -8.63 4.90
C GLY A 66 17.76 -8.18 3.61
N GLN A 67 18.36 -9.11 2.88
CA GLN A 67 19.00 -8.84 1.60
C GLN A 67 18.06 -8.20 0.58
N SER A 68 16.83 -8.69 0.49
CA SER A 68 15.82 -8.11 -0.42
C SER A 68 15.42 -6.70 -0.03
N TRP A 69 15.32 -6.40 1.27
CA TRP A 69 15.04 -5.04 1.76
C TRP A 69 16.22 -4.09 1.47
N ARG A 70 17.45 -4.50 1.70
CA ARG A 70 18.65 -3.71 1.38
C ARG A 70 18.73 -3.40 -0.12
N ARG A 71 18.54 -4.39 -0.98
CA ARG A 71 18.55 -4.20 -2.44
C ARG A 71 17.47 -3.22 -2.93
N ASN A 72 16.29 -3.23 -2.33
CA ASN A 72 15.19 -2.36 -2.70
C ASN A 72 15.14 -1.06 -1.90
N TRP A 73 16.09 -0.84 -0.99
CA TRP A 73 16.12 0.31 -0.09
C TRP A 73 15.98 1.66 -0.80
N PRO A 74 16.72 1.95 -1.89
CA PRO A 74 16.59 3.21 -2.61
C PRO A 74 15.21 3.46 -3.22
N ARG A 75 14.42 2.38 -3.41
CA ARG A 75 13.04 2.47 -3.92
C ARG A 75 12.02 2.64 -2.80
N ILE A 76 12.36 2.22 -1.59
CA ILE A 76 11.51 2.30 -0.40
C ILE A 76 11.70 3.66 0.28
N THR A 77 12.92 4.17 0.35
CA THR A 77 13.30 5.39 1.06
C THR A 77 12.43 6.61 0.72
N PRO A 78 12.05 6.88 -0.56
CA PRO A 78 11.20 8.04 -0.89
C PRO A 78 9.83 8.02 -0.22
N PHE A 79 9.41 6.90 0.33
CA PHE A 79 8.18 6.80 1.12
C PHE A 79 8.27 7.58 2.43
N PHE A 80 9.45 7.69 3.03
CA PHE A 80 9.68 8.39 4.29
C PHE A 80 9.71 9.92 4.13
N ASP A 81 9.80 10.43 2.90
CA ASP A 81 9.71 11.87 2.61
C ASP A 81 8.30 12.42 2.86
N PHE A 82 7.29 11.55 2.94
CA PHE A 82 5.91 11.97 3.19
C PHE A 82 5.64 12.14 4.68
N PRO A 83 4.89 13.19 5.08
CA PRO A 83 4.40 13.35 6.44
C PRO A 83 3.63 12.13 6.95
N PRO A 84 3.68 11.84 8.27
CA PRO A 84 3.04 10.66 8.86
C PRO A 84 1.54 10.53 8.54
N GLU A 85 0.82 11.65 8.44
CA GLU A 85 -0.60 11.69 8.11
C GLU A 85 -0.87 11.20 6.70
N ILE A 86 -0.03 11.60 5.75
CA ILE A 86 -0.10 11.13 4.36
C ILE A 86 0.27 9.65 4.30
N ARG A 87 1.35 9.25 4.96
CA ARG A 87 1.77 7.84 5.00
C ARG A 87 0.68 6.95 5.57
N LYS A 88 -0.02 7.39 6.62
CA LYS A 88 -1.10 6.63 7.25
C LYS A 88 -2.24 6.33 6.29
N VAL A 89 -2.64 7.30 5.47
CA VAL A 89 -3.64 7.09 4.42
C VAL A 89 -3.13 6.12 3.36
N ILE A 90 -1.87 6.24 2.95
CA ILE A 90 -1.23 5.31 2.02
C ILE A 90 -1.26 3.87 2.55
N TYR A 91 -1.02 3.64 3.85
CA TYR A 91 -1.11 2.30 4.46
C TYR A 91 -2.51 1.72 4.44
N THR A 92 -3.51 2.55 4.70
CA THR A 92 -4.87 2.11 4.96
C THR A 92 -5.74 2.12 3.73
N THR A 93 -5.39 2.91 2.71
CA THR A 93 -6.22 3.11 1.53
C THR A 93 -6.04 2.01 0.50
N ASN A 94 -6.80 0.94 0.67
CA ASN A 94 -6.98 -0.11 -0.34
C ASN A 94 -8.28 0.07 -1.13
N ALA A 95 -8.80 1.30 -1.23
CA ALA A 95 -10.06 1.56 -1.91
C ALA A 95 -10.01 1.11 -3.37
N ILE A 96 -8.97 1.50 -4.11
CA ILE A 96 -8.78 1.10 -5.51
C ILE A 96 -8.56 -0.41 -5.64
N GLU A 97 -7.73 -1.01 -4.76
CA GLU A 97 -7.51 -2.47 -4.76
C GLU A 97 -8.82 -3.22 -4.45
N SER A 98 -9.63 -2.73 -3.52
CA SER A 98 -10.95 -3.29 -3.20
C SER A 98 -11.91 -3.23 -4.38
N VAL A 99 -11.95 -2.09 -5.09
CA VAL A 99 -12.72 -1.95 -6.34
C VAL A 99 -12.22 -2.93 -7.38
N ASN A 100 -10.91 -2.96 -7.63
CA ASN A 100 -10.31 -3.85 -8.61
C ASN A 100 -10.57 -5.33 -8.28
N MET A 101 -10.47 -5.72 -7.00
CA MET A 101 -10.83 -7.08 -6.57
C MET A 101 -12.30 -7.39 -6.84
N SER A 102 -13.19 -6.46 -6.56
CA SER A 102 -14.62 -6.62 -6.79
C SER A 102 -14.94 -6.74 -8.27
N LEU A 103 -14.31 -5.91 -9.12
CA LEU A 103 -14.45 -5.99 -10.57
C LEU A 103 -13.89 -7.30 -11.12
N ARG A 104 -12.68 -7.71 -10.69
CA ARG A 104 -12.09 -9.00 -11.10
C ARG A 104 -12.96 -10.20 -10.71
N LYS A 105 -13.58 -10.16 -9.52
CA LYS A 105 -14.49 -11.23 -9.10
C LYS A 105 -15.69 -11.37 -10.02
N ILE A 106 -16.22 -10.26 -10.51
CA ILE A 106 -17.37 -10.25 -11.43
C ILE A 106 -16.98 -10.69 -12.84
N THR A 107 -15.80 -10.26 -13.32
CA THR A 107 -15.31 -10.60 -14.65
C THR A 107 -14.79 -12.04 -14.76
N LYS A 108 -14.15 -12.55 -13.67
CA LYS A 108 -13.56 -13.89 -13.67
C LYS A 108 -14.59 -15.01 -13.89
N ASN A 109 -15.83 -14.78 -13.47
CA ASN A 109 -16.92 -15.78 -13.62
C ASN A 109 -17.54 -15.78 -15.02
N ARG A 110 -17.15 -14.84 -15.90
CA ARG A 110 -17.63 -14.74 -17.28
C ARG A 110 -16.43 -14.90 -18.21
N GLY A 111 -16.30 -16.03 -18.86
CA GLY A 111 -15.16 -16.35 -19.73
C GLY A 111 -15.03 -15.45 -20.97
N SER A 112 -16.14 -14.86 -21.45
CA SER A 112 -16.16 -13.91 -22.58
C SER A 112 -17.32 -12.93 -22.47
N PHE A 113 -17.20 -11.80 -23.16
CA PHE A 113 -18.25 -10.79 -23.28
C PHE A 113 -18.69 -10.67 -24.74
N PRO A 114 -20.00 -10.59 -25.01
CA PRO A 114 -20.52 -10.54 -26.39
C PRO A 114 -20.17 -9.21 -27.08
N SER A 115 -19.93 -8.11 -26.35
CA SER A 115 -19.52 -6.81 -26.88
C SER A 115 -18.88 -5.95 -25.78
N ASP A 116 -18.15 -4.90 -26.18
CA ASP A 116 -17.58 -3.90 -25.28
C ASP A 116 -18.67 -3.16 -24.50
N GLU A 117 -19.81 -2.91 -25.12
CA GLU A 117 -20.96 -2.27 -24.45
C GLU A 117 -21.51 -3.13 -23.30
N ALA A 118 -21.55 -4.45 -23.49
CA ALA A 118 -21.99 -5.39 -22.45
C ALA A 118 -21.01 -5.37 -21.26
N LEU A 119 -19.71 -5.26 -21.52
CA LEU A 119 -18.66 -5.10 -20.50
C LEU A 119 -18.79 -3.78 -19.74
N LEU A 120 -18.96 -2.67 -20.46
CA LEU A 120 -19.14 -1.34 -19.89
C LEU A 120 -20.39 -1.27 -19.00
N LYS A 121 -21.50 -1.83 -19.46
CA LYS A 121 -22.75 -1.91 -18.69
C LYS A 121 -22.56 -2.71 -17.40
N LEU A 122 -21.85 -3.83 -17.47
CA LEU A 122 -21.53 -4.64 -16.30
C LEU A 122 -20.68 -3.86 -15.30
N PHE A 123 -19.63 -3.17 -15.77
CA PHE A 123 -18.78 -2.34 -14.91
C PHE A 123 -19.55 -1.18 -14.27
N TYR A 124 -20.40 -0.51 -15.03
CA TYR A 124 -21.26 0.54 -14.51
C TYR A 124 -22.15 0.05 -13.37
N LEU A 125 -22.83 -1.07 -13.56
CA LEU A 125 -23.70 -1.66 -12.53
C LEU A 125 -22.88 -2.12 -11.30
N ALA A 126 -21.72 -2.71 -11.54
CA ALA A 126 -20.82 -3.14 -10.48
C ALA A 126 -20.32 -1.94 -9.65
N LEU A 127 -19.84 -0.89 -10.30
CA LEU A 127 -19.37 0.33 -9.64
C LEU A 127 -20.50 1.03 -8.87
N ARG A 128 -21.70 1.09 -9.44
CA ARG A 128 -22.89 1.61 -8.76
C ARG A 128 -23.24 0.82 -7.49
N ASN A 129 -23.09 -0.49 -7.52
CA ASN A 129 -23.33 -1.33 -6.33
C ASN A 129 -22.21 -1.19 -5.29
N ILE A 130 -20.97 -1.03 -5.73
CA ILE A 130 -19.82 -0.78 -4.86
C ILE A 130 -19.96 0.59 -4.18
N SER A 131 -20.32 1.64 -4.93
CA SER A 131 -20.48 2.99 -4.40
C SER A 131 -21.56 3.11 -3.32
N LYS A 132 -22.64 2.32 -3.41
CA LYS A 132 -23.66 2.26 -2.36
C LYS A 132 -23.14 1.76 -1.02
N LYS A 133 -22.06 0.97 -1.02
CA LYS A 133 -21.42 0.44 0.19
C LYS A 133 -20.37 1.41 0.78
N TRP A 134 -19.99 2.43 0.04
CA TRP A 134 -19.03 3.44 0.47
C TRP A 134 -19.74 4.58 1.22
N THR A 135 -20.26 4.26 2.39
CA THR A 135 -21.01 5.20 3.23
C THR A 135 -20.13 5.90 4.26
N MET A 136 -18.93 5.40 4.51
CA MET A 136 -18.00 5.95 5.50
C MET A 136 -16.84 6.68 4.81
N PRO A 137 -16.45 7.86 5.29
CA PRO A 137 -15.23 8.52 4.81
C PRO A 137 -14.00 7.65 5.10
N ILE A 138 -12.97 7.80 4.28
CA ILE A 138 -11.67 7.15 4.52
C ILE A 138 -11.14 7.65 5.87
N ARG A 139 -10.80 6.70 6.75
CA ARG A 139 -10.22 7.00 8.06
C ARG A 139 -8.98 7.88 7.88
N ASP A 140 -8.82 8.89 8.72
CA ASP A 140 -7.70 9.84 8.71
C ASP A 140 -7.56 10.70 7.43
N TRP A 141 -8.55 10.65 6.51
CA TRP A 141 -8.51 11.42 5.26
C TRP A 141 -8.47 12.93 5.50
N LYS A 142 -9.20 13.43 6.50
CA LYS A 142 -9.24 14.86 6.80
C LYS A 142 -7.86 15.41 7.16
N ALA A 143 -7.13 14.72 8.02
CA ALA A 143 -5.78 15.11 8.41
C ALA A 143 -4.79 15.05 7.22
N ALA A 144 -4.89 14.00 6.41
CA ALA A 144 -4.08 13.86 5.20
C ALA A 144 -4.42 14.95 4.17
N LEU A 145 -5.70 15.28 3.96
CA LEU A 145 -6.12 16.32 3.04
C LEU A 145 -5.57 17.67 3.46
N THR A 146 -5.64 18.03 4.76
CA THR A 146 -5.03 19.26 5.28
C THR A 146 -3.52 19.31 4.97
N ARG A 147 -2.82 18.20 5.15
CA ARG A 147 -1.39 18.13 4.81
C ARG A 147 -1.14 18.22 3.31
N PHE A 148 -1.96 17.60 2.49
CA PHE A 148 -1.89 17.74 1.03
C PHE A 148 -2.09 19.18 0.61
N THR A 149 -3.08 19.89 1.17
CA THR A 149 -3.33 21.30 0.89
C THR A 149 -2.11 22.16 1.22
N ILE A 150 -1.48 21.95 2.37
CA ILE A 150 -0.29 22.70 2.78
C ILE A 150 0.92 22.37 1.88
N SER A 151 1.13 21.08 1.55
CA SER A 151 2.33 20.64 0.84
C SER A 151 2.23 20.80 -0.68
N TYR A 152 1.03 20.93 -1.23
CA TYR A 152 0.74 20.92 -2.67
C TYR A 152 -0.37 21.93 -3.04
N GLU A 153 -0.32 23.11 -2.43
CA GLU A 153 -1.32 24.19 -2.58
C GLU A 153 -1.62 24.51 -4.06
N ASP A 154 -0.56 24.55 -4.88
CA ASP A 154 -0.67 24.87 -6.33
C ASP A 154 -1.37 23.77 -7.17
N ARG A 155 -1.65 22.59 -6.59
CA ARG A 155 -2.16 21.41 -7.31
C ARG A 155 -3.56 21.00 -6.90
N LEU A 156 -4.06 21.55 -5.82
CA LEU A 156 -5.41 21.26 -5.34
C LEU A 156 -6.37 22.39 -5.79
N PRO A 157 -7.56 22.05 -6.31
CA PRO A 157 -8.54 23.07 -6.63
C PRO A 157 -8.89 23.83 -5.36
N GLN A 158 -8.72 25.14 -5.40
CA GLN A 158 -9.22 26.03 -4.34
C GLN A 158 -10.74 25.91 -4.34
N GLN A 159 -11.29 25.52 -3.19
CA GLN A 159 -12.74 25.46 -2.97
C GLN A 159 -13.29 26.86 -2.72
#